data_4e7de3c5f2d60d225d85531b9a52a805
#
_entry.id   4e7de3c5f2d60d225d85531b9a52a805
#
_cell.length_a   1.000
_cell.length_b   1.000
_cell.length_c   1.000
_cell.angle_alpha   90.00
_cell.angle_beta   90.00
_cell.angle_gamma   90.00
#
_symmetry.space_group_name_H-M   'P 1'
#
loop_
_entity.id
_entity.type
_entity.pdbx_description
1 polymer ?
#
loop_
_entity_poly.entity_id
_entity_poly.type
_entity_poly.pdbx_seq_one_letter_code
_entity_poly.pdbx_strand_id
1 'polypeptide(L)'
;MNPGIDRNNAVELLKKYNKDPFHLQHAYTVEGVMRWFANNLGFAEDEEFWAICGLLHDIDFEMYPDQHCKKAPELLKGRVSDEVIHAVCSHGYGICSDVVPEHLMEKVLFAADELTGLIWAGALMRPSKSVQDMEVKSIKKKFKDKKFAAGCSRDVITKGAEMLGWQLDELMDKTLQAMRSCEASVAEQMNN
;
A
#
# COMPACT_ATOMS: atom_id res chain seq x y z
N MET A 1 10.56 -5.96 14.37
CA MET A 1 9.44 -6.95 14.29
C MET A 1 9.82 -8.05 13.30
N ASN A 2 9.27 -9.28 13.46
CA ASN A 2 9.60 -10.41 12.55
C ASN A 2 8.35 -10.79 11.74
N PRO A 3 8.37 -10.74 10.41
CA PRO A 3 7.20 -11.08 9.59
C PRO A 3 6.90 -12.59 9.52
N GLY A 4 7.81 -13.46 9.98
CA GLY A 4 7.66 -14.92 9.90
C GLY A 4 7.91 -15.50 8.50
N ILE A 5 8.23 -14.67 7.52
CA ILE A 5 8.49 -15.04 6.13
C ILE A 5 9.59 -14.12 5.57
N ASP A 6 10.46 -14.64 4.72
CA ASP A 6 11.37 -13.79 3.95
C ASP A 6 10.69 -13.24 2.68
N ARG A 7 11.30 -12.20 2.10
CA ARG A 7 10.73 -11.51 0.93
C ARG A 7 10.51 -12.42 -0.28
N ASN A 8 11.43 -13.34 -0.56
CA ASN A 8 11.31 -14.20 -1.75
C ASN A 8 10.11 -15.13 -1.61
N ASN A 9 9.95 -15.75 -0.46
CA ASN A 9 8.78 -16.58 -0.15
C ASN A 9 7.48 -15.76 -0.12
N ALA A 10 7.52 -14.51 0.34
CA ALA A 10 6.35 -13.62 0.32
C ALA A 10 5.94 -13.25 -1.12
N VAL A 11 6.88 -13.02 -2.03
CA VAL A 11 6.62 -12.78 -3.45
C VAL A 11 6.03 -14.04 -4.12
N GLU A 12 6.56 -15.22 -3.82
CA GLU A 12 5.98 -16.47 -4.32
C GLU A 12 4.56 -16.68 -3.82
N LEU A 13 4.32 -16.35 -2.55
CA LEU A 13 2.99 -16.42 -1.95
C LEU A 13 2.02 -15.41 -2.60
N LEU A 14 2.44 -14.17 -2.82
CA LEU A 14 1.67 -13.16 -3.54
C LEU A 14 1.32 -13.66 -4.95
N LYS A 15 2.34 -14.09 -5.73
CA LYS A 15 2.19 -14.56 -7.11
C LYS A 15 1.31 -15.83 -7.22
N LYS A 16 1.06 -16.55 -6.14
CA LYS A 16 0.12 -17.67 -6.10
C LYS A 16 -1.33 -17.21 -6.25
N TYR A 17 -1.68 -16.08 -5.67
CA TYR A 17 -3.05 -15.56 -5.59
C TYR A 17 -3.30 -14.33 -6.48
N ASN A 18 -2.24 -13.69 -6.96
CA ASN A 18 -2.30 -12.50 -7.81
C ASN A 18 -1.49 -12.71 -9.07
N LYS A 19 -2.13 -12.56 -10.25
CA LYS A 19 -1.54 -12.77 -11.57
C LYS A 19 -1.63 -11.55 -12.46
N ASP A 20 -2.63 -10.68 -12.20
CA ASP A 20 -2.82 -9.45 -12.95
C ASP A 20 -1.62 -8.51 -12.73
N PRO A 21 -0.95 -8.05 -13.80
CA PRO A 21 0.16 -7.11 -13.69
C PRO A 21 -0.18 -5.85 -12.90
N PHE A 22 -1.42 -5.39 -12.94
CA PHE A 22 -1.87 -4.22 -12.18
C PHE A 22 -1.80 -4.48 -10.67
N HIS A 23 -2.30 -5.63 -10.21
CA HIS A 23 -2.26 -6.00 -8.78
C HIS A 23 -0.83 -6.25 -8.31
N LEU A 24 -0.01 -6.92 -9.11
CA LEU A 24 1.41 -7.14 -8.78
C LEU A 24 2.18 -5.81 -8.68
N GLN A 25 1.96 -4.90 -9.63
CA GLN A 25 2.60 -3.59 -9.59
C GLN A 25 2.16 -2.77 -8.37
N HIS A 26 0.87 -2.80 -8.02
CA HIS A 26 0.36 -2.16 -6.82
C HIS A 26 1.01 -2.72 -5.56
N ALA A 27 1.04 -4.04 -5.41
CA ALA A 27 1.68 -4.71 -4.28
C ALA A 27 3.17 -4.33 -4.12
N TYR A 28 3.94 -4.33 -5.20
CA TYR A 28 5.35 -3.91 -5.18
C TYR A 28 5.50 -2.41 -4.88
N THR A 29 4.57 -1.58 -5.35
CA THR A 29 4.57 -0.15 -5.04
C THR A 29 4.32 0.07 -3.55
N VAL A 30 3.31 -0.58 -2.97
CA VAL A 30 3.00 -0.44 -1.54
C VAL A 30 4.11 -1.04 -0.67
N GLU A 31 4.75 -2.16 -1.08
CA GLU A 31 5.97 -2.68 -0.45
C GLU A 31 7.04 -1.59 -0.33
N GLY A 32 7.38 -0.96 -1.46
CA GLY A 32 8.44 0.07 -1.50
C GLY A 32 8.07 1.31 -0.69
N VAL A 33 6.81 1.73 -0.74
CA VAL A 33 6.27 2.85 0.03
C VAL A 33 6.37 2.57 1.53
N MET A 34 5.97 1.39 1.98
CA MET A 34 6.04 1.01 3.39
C MET A 34 7.49 0.93 3.90
N ARG A 35 8.42 0.41 3.10
CA ARG A 35 9.86 0.41 3.39
C ARG A 35 10.39 1.84 3.56
N TRP A 36 10.01 2.74 2.66
CA TRP A 36 10.41 4.15 2.76
C TRP A 36 9.87 4.80 4.05
N PHE A 37 8.60 4.57 4.38
CA PHE A 37 8.02 5.11 5.61
C PHE A 37 8.71 4.57 6.87
N ALA A 38 9.02 3.28 6.94
CA ALA A 38 9.77 2.71 8.05
C ALA A 38 11.09 3.45 8.27
N ASN A 39 11.87 3.65 7.21
CA ASN A 39 13.16 4.34 7.27
C ASN A 39 13.04 5.83 7.65
N ASN A 40 11.98 6.50 7.21
CA ASN A 40 11.82 7.95 7.43
C ASN A 40 11.04 8.30 8.72
N LEU A 41 10.41 7.33 9.36
CA LEU A 41 9.70 7.51 10.64
C LEU A 41 10.45 6.94 11.85
N GLY A 42 11.71 6.50 11.68
CA GLY A 42 12.55 6.02 12.78
C GLY A 42 12.39 4.53 13.08
N PHE A 43 11.86 3.73 12.15
CA PHE A 43 11.65 2.29 12.26
C PHE A 43 12.52 1.50 11.27
N ALA A 44 13.72 1.97 10.96
CA ALA A 44 14.62 1.33 9.98
C ALA A 44 14.92 -0.15 10.31
N GLU A 45 14.98 -0.51 11.59
CA GLU A 45 15.18 -1.89 12.02
C GLU A 45 14.00 -2.81 11.69
N ASP A 46 12.82 -2.26 11.47
CA ASP A 46 11.58 -2.97 11.14
C ASP A 46 11.20 -2.81 9.64
N GLU A 47 12.07 -2.25 8.80
CA GLU A 47 11.74 -1.93 7.40
C GLU A 47 11.24 -3.13 6.60
N GLU A 48 11.81 -4.34 6.85
CA GLU A 48 11.40 -5.56 6.17
C GLU A 48 10.00 -6.00 6.61
N PHE A 49 9.67 -5.85 7.89
CA PHE A 49 8.33 -6.13 8.40
C PHE A 49 7.29 -5.22 7.74
N TRP A 50 7.57 -3.91 7.69
CA TRP A 50 6.68 -2.93 7.05
C TRP A 50 6.49 -3.24 5.56
N ALA A 51 7.59 -3.58 4.87
CA ALA A 51 7.58 -3.93 3.46
C ALA A 51 6.75 -5.19 3.17
N ILE A 52 6.89 -6.24 3.98
CA ILE A 52 6.10 -7.47 3.84
C ILE A 52 4.62 -7.22 4.07
N CYS A 53 4.24 -6.38 5.04
CA CYS A 53 2.84 -5.98 5.22
C CYS A 53 2.31 -5.27 3.97
N GLY A 54 3.09 -4.35 3.40
CA GLY A 54 2.73 -3.68 2.15
C GLY A 54 2.64 -4.62 0.96
N LEU A 55 3.55 -5.59 0.84
CA LEU A 55 3.57 -6.57 -0.25
C LEU A 55 2.34 -7.49 -0.24
N LEU A 56 1.87 -7.85 0.94
CA LEU A 56 0.82 -8.87 1.12
C LEU A 56 -0.56 -8.30 1.45
N HIS A 57 -0.72 -6.96 1.54
CA HIS A 57 -1.97 -6.35 2.00
C HIS A 57 -3.20 -6.78 1.20
N ASP A 58 -3.07 -6.88 -0.11
CA ASP A 58 -4.11 -7.25 -1.07
C ASP A 58 -4.05 -8.71 -1.52
N ILE A 59 -3.46 -9.61 -0.73
CA ILE A 59 -3.23 -11.00 -1.14
C ILE A 59 -4.48 -11.74 -1.60
N ASP A 60 -5.64 -11.38 -1.09
CA ASP A 60 -6.92 -12.02 -1.39
C ASP A 60 -7.77 -11.25 -2.43
N PHE A 61 -7.37 -10.02 -2.79
CA PHE A 61 -8.21 -9.12 -3.58
C PHE A 61 -8.56 -9.66 -4.96
N GLU A 62 -7.59 -10.20 -5.70
CA GLU A 62 -7.81 -10.69 -7.07
C GLU A 62 -8.72 -11.92 -7.12
N MET A 63 -8.46 -12.90 -6.24
CA MET A 63 -9.20 -14.17 -6.27
C MET A 63 -10.49 -14.14 -5.46
N TYR A 64 -10.60 -13.26 -4.47
CA TYR A 64 -11.70 -13.22 -3.52
C TYR A 64 -12.19 -11.79 -3.25
N PRO A 65 -12.52 -10.99 -4.29
CA PRO A 65 -12.86 -9.56 -4.13
C PRO A 65 -14.02 -9.33 -3.16
N ASP A 66 -15.03 -10.20 -3.17
CA ASP A 66 -16.19 -10.11 -2.25
C ASP A 66 -15.86 -10.53 -0.81
N GLN A 67 -14.66 -11.08 -0.58
CA GLN A 67 -14.17 -11.51 0.72
C GLN A 67 -12.84 -10.83 1.07
N HIS A 68 -12.56 -9.70 0.46
CA HIS A 68 -11.35 -8.93 0.71
C HIS A 68 -11.17 -8.62 2.19
N CYS A 69 -9.95 -8.74 2.70
CA CYS A 69 -9.53 -8.74 4.12
C CYS A 69 -10.10 -9.88 4.98
N LYS A 70 -11.19 -10.53 4.57
CA LYS A 70 -11.80 -11.65 5.32
C LYS A 70 -11.19 -12.99 4.95
N LYS A 71 -10.71 -13.13 3.70
CA LYS A 71 -10.05 -14.36 3.22
C LYS A 71 -8.56 -14.35 3.55
N ALA A 72 -7.94 -13.19 3.67
CA ALA A 72 -6.51 -13.04 3.94
C ALA A 72 -6.00 -13.85 5.14
N PRO A 73 -6.67 -13.90 6.32
CA PRO A 73 -6.22 -14.73 7.44
C PRO A 73 -6.07 -16.20 7.11
N GLU A 74 -6.97 -16.77 6.31
CA GLU A 74 -6.89 -18.17 5.89
C GLU A 74 -5.69 -18.41 4.97
N LEU A 75 -5.41 -17.48 4.05
CA LEU A 75 -4.31 -17.59 3.09
C LEU A 75 -2.94 -17.41 3.75
N LEU A 76 -2.87 -16.62 4.82
CA LEU A 76 -1.63 -16.22 5.49
C LEU A 76 -1.30 -17.09 6.71
N LYS A 77 -2.28 -17.76 7.32
CA LYS A 77 -2.12 -18.56 8.55
C LYS A 77 -0.99 -19.58 8.43
N GLY A 78 -0.07 -19.54 9.40
CA GLY A 78 1.07 -20.44 9.48
C GLY A 78 2.17 -20.16 8.44
N ARG A 79 2.06 -19.06 7.69
CA ARG A 79 3.04 -18.62 6.69
C ARG A 79 3.73 -17.33 7.07
N VAL A 80 3.03 -16.47 7.80
CA VAL A 80 3.50 -15.19 8.32
C VAL A 80 3.16 -15.08 9.80
N SER A 81 3.68 -14.04 10.47
CA SER A 81 3.32 -13.76 11.86
C SER A 81 1.88 -13.25 11.99
N ASP A 82 1.31 -13.38 13.21
CA ASP A 82 -0.06 -12.89 13.47
C ASP A 82 -0.15 -11.36 13.34
N GLU A 83 0.94 -10.63 13.58
CA GLU A 83 1.01 -9.18 13.40
C GLU A 83 0.91 -8.79 11.92
N VAL A 84 1.49 -9.56 11.00
CA VAL A 84 1.29 -9.35 9.55
C VAL A 84 -0.17 -9.60 9.17
N ILE A 85 -0.79 -10.65 9.70
CA ILE A 85 -2.22 -10.93 9.43
C ILE A 85 -3.09 -9.78 9.94
N HIS A 86 -2.82 -9.28 11.15
CA HIS A 86 -3.54 -8.13 11.70
C HIS A 86 -3.38 -6.88 10.82
N ALA A 87 -2.16 -6.58 10.42
CA ALA A 87 -1.87 -5.45 9.54
C ALA A 87 -2.60 -5.55 8.19
N VAL A 88 -2.56 -6.72 7.56
CA VAL A 88 -3.28 -7.00 6.31
C VAL A 88 -4.78 -6.81 6.50
N CYS A 89 -5.38 -7.31 7.58
CA CYS A 89 -6.81 -7.12 7.82
C CYS A 89 -7.18 -5.68 8.16
N SER A 90 -6.29 -4.93 8.82
CA SER A 90 -6.58 -3.57 9.29
C SER A 90 -6.58 -2.52 8.18
N HIS A 91 -5.91 -2.79 7.02
CA HIS A 91 -5.89 -1.80 5.94
C HIS A 91 -7.29 -1.57 5.32
N GLY A 92 -8.19 -2.56 5.39
CA GLY A 92 -9.57 -2.45 4.93
C GLY A 92 -10.57 -1.91 5.98
N TYR A 93 -10.09 -1.34 7.09
CA TYR A 93 -10.92 -0.90 8.22
C TYR A 93 -12.03 0.06 7.80
N GLY A 94 -13.26 -0.31 8.14
CA GLY A 94 -14.47 0.48 7.87
C GLY A 94 -14.98 0.37 6.44
N ILE A 95 -14.35 -0.46 5.57
CA ILE A 95 -14.85 -0.81 4.22
C ILE A 95 -15.19 -2.30 4.18
N CYS A 96 -14.22 -3.16 4.36
CA CYS A 96 -14.34 -4.62 4.23
C CYS A 96 -13.90 -5.38 5.50
N SER A 97 -13.35 -4.67 6.49
CA SER A 97 -12.86 -5.21 7.75
C SER A 97 -13.26 -4.34 8.95
N ASP A 98 -13.47 -4.99 10.09
CA ASP A 98 -13.69 -4.31 11.39
C ASP A 98 -12.40 -4.25 12.24
N VAL A 99 -11.26 -4.76 11.72
CA VAL A 99 -9.96 -4.74 12.39
C VAL A 99 -9.40 -3.32 12.37
N VAL A 100 -9.22 -2.74 13.55
CA VAL A 100 -8.78 -1.34 13.69
C VAL A 100 -7.26 -1.26 13.52
N PRO A 101 -6.72 -0.30 12.74
CA PRO A 101 -5.28 -0.04 12.71
C PRO A 101 -4.79 0.48 14.08
N GLU A 102 -3.95 -0.28 14.76
CA GLU A 102 -3.44 0.04 16.10
C GLU A 102 -2.00 0.58 16.04
N HIS A 103 -1.11 -0.19 15.40
CA HIS A 103 0.28 0.19 15.25
C HIS A 103 0.47 1.33 14.25
N LEU A 104 1.54 2.14 14.42
CA LEU A 104 1.84 3.24 13.47
C LEU A 104 1.97 2.72 12.02
N MET A 105 2.61 1.59 11.84
CA MET A 105 2.77 0.94 10.54
C MET A 105 1.41 0.67 9.88
N GLU A 106 0.44 0.14 10.62
CA GLU A 106 -0.90 -0.15 10.11
C GLU A 106 -1.66 1.13 9.72
N LYS A 107 -1.51 2.20 10.51
CA LYS A 107 -2.08 3.51 10.18
C LYS A 107 -1.46 4.11 8.93
N VAL A 108 -0.15 3.89 8.72
CA VAL A 108 0.54 4.30 7.49
C VAL A 108 0.03 3.50 6.29
N LEU A 109 -0.07 2.18 6.42
CA LEU A 109 -0.60 1.31 5.37
C LEU A 109 -2.02 1.72 4.99
N PHE A 110 -2.92 1.85 5.97
CA PHE A 110 -4.30 2.31 5.78
C PHE A 110 -4.39 3.68 5.07
N ALA A 111 -3.49 4.62 5.43
CA ALA A 111 -3.50 5.96 4.86
C ALA A 111 -2.91 6.04 3.45
N ALA A 112 -1.86 5.26 3.18
CA ALA A 112 -1.05 5.37 1.97
C ALA A 112 -1.55 4.48 0.82
N ASP A 113 -2.16 3.35 1.11
CA ASP A 113 -2.60 2.37 0.11
C ASP A 113 -3.48 3.01 -0.98
N GLU A 114 -4.65 3.49 -0.65
CA GLU A 114 -5.58 4.16 -1.58
C GLU A 114 -4.97 5.40 -2.25
N LEU A 115 -4.07 6.09 -1.55
CA LEU A 115 -3.38 7.25 -2.10
C LEU A 115 -2.33 6.86 -3.14
N THR A 116 -1.66 5.72 -2.99
CA THR A 116 -0.73 5.20 -4.02
C THR A 116 -1.46 4.92 -5.32
N GLY A 117 -2.64 4.31 -5.25
CA GLY A 117 -3.49 4.07 -6.42
C GLY A 117 -3.91 5.36 -7.12
N LEU A 118 -4.32 6.38 -6.36
CA LEU A 118 -4.69 7.69 -6.89
C LEU A 118 -3.50 8.40 -7.56
N ILE A 119 -2.31 8.38 -6.93
CA ILE A 119 -1.09 8.97 -7.46
C ILE A 119 -0.68 8.24 -8.75
N TRP A 120 -0.69 6.91 -8.75
CA TRP A 120 -0.34 6.11 -9.91
C TRP A 120 -1.28 6.35 -11.09
N ALA A 121 -2.59 6.39 -10.87
CA ALA A 121 -3.55 6.77 -11.88
C ALA A 121 -3.24 8.17 -12.46
N GLY A 122 -2.75 9.08 -11.62
CA GLY A 122 -2.30 10.41 -12.02
C GLY A 122 -1.05 10.37 -12.90
N ALA A 123 -0.09 9.51 -12.57
CA ALA A 123 1.14 9.32 -13.34
C ALA A 123 0.85 8.78 -14.75
N LEU A 124 -0.02 7.79 -14.85
CA LEU A 124 -0.40 7.18 -16.15
C LEU A 124 -1.01 8.17 -17.15
N MET A 125 -1.60 9.27 -16.69
CA MET A 125 -2.13 10.33 -17.56
C MET A 125 -1.06 11.31 -18.06
N ARG A 126 0.16 11.20 -17.57
CA ARG A 126 1.28 12.06 -17.99
C ARG A 126 2.00 11.46 -19.20
N PRO A 127 2.64 12.28 -20.03
CA PRO A 127 3.48 11.76 -21.12
C PRO A 127 4.61 10.86 -20.63
N SER A 128 5.18 11.16 -19.45
CA SER A 128 6.24 10.39 -18.79
C SER A 128 5.77 9.05 -18.26
N LYS A 129 4.47 8.92 -17.92
CA LYS A 129 3.88 7.80 -17.19
C LYS A 129 4.65 7.48 -15.90
N SER A 130 5.22 8.49 -15.26
CA SER A 130 6.09 8.38 -14.09
C SER A 130 5.64 9.34 -12.99
N VAL A 131 5.91 8.95 -11.73
CA VAL A 131 5.69 9.82 -10.56
C VAL A 131 6.82 10.84 -10.36
N GLN A 132 7.95 10.70 -11.07
CA GLN A 132 9.14 11.54 -10.87
C GLN A 132 8.88 13.02 -11.17
N ASP A 133 8.07 13.32 -12.15
CA ASP A 133 7.73 14.70 -12.58
C ASP A 133 6.39 15.19 -12.02
N MET A 134 5.75 14.42 -11.12
CA MET A 134 4.50 14.83 -10.45
C MET A 134 4.78 15.84 -9.33
N GLU A 135 3.80 16.69 -9.05
CA GLU A 135 3.80 17.63 -7.94
C GLU A 135 2.58 17.39 -7.03
N VAL A 136 2.71 17.66 -5.75
CA VAL A 136 1.61 17.58 -4.76
C VAL A 136 0.38 18.39 -5.21
N LYS A 137 0.60 19.55 -5.85
CA LYS A 137 -0.49 20.37 -6.42
C LYS A 137 -1.33 19.60 -7.45
N SER A 138 -0.71 18.75 -8.24
CA SER A 138 -1.40 17.88 -9.22
C SER A 138 -2.23 16.81 -8.52
N ILE A 139 -1.66 16.18 -7.49
CA ILE A 139 -2.35 15.18 -6.68
C ILE A 139 -3.58 15.81 -6.00
N LYS A 140 -3.45 16.97 -5.38
CA LYS A 140 -4.56 17.72 -4.77
C LYS A 140 -5.68 18.02 -5.74
N LYS A 141 -5.36 18.39 -6.98
CA LYS A 141 -6.37 18.62 -8.02
C LYS A 141 -7.14 17.35 -8.35
N LYS A 142 -6.42 16.23 -8.50
CA LYS A 142 -7.02 14.91 -8.79
C LYS A 142 -7.80 14.35 -7.60
N PHE A 143 -7.34 14.57 -6.39
CA PHE A 143 -8.05 14.18 -5.18
C PHE A 143 -9.42 14.85 -5.07
N LYS A 144 -9.54 16.13 -5.44
CA LYS A 144 -10.82 16.88 -5.46
C LYS A 144 -11.77 16.41 -6.54
N ASP A 145 -11.27 15.83 -7.62
CA ASP A 145 -12.10 15.27 -8.67
C ASP A 145 -12.57 13.85 -8.28
N LYS A 146 -13.79 13.74 -7.78
CA LYS A 146 -14.37 12.47 -7.33
C LYS A 146 -14.59 11.45 -8.45
N LYS A 147 -14.56 11.88 -9.73
CA LYS A 147 -14.68 10.96 -10.87
C LYS A 147 -13.32 10.38 -11.26
N PHE A 148 -12.24 11.09 -10.94
CA PHE A 148 -10.89 10.60 -11.19
C PHE A 148 -10.52 9.48 -10.21
N ALA A 149 -10.02 8.34 -10.70
CA ALA A 149 -9.68 7.18 -9.88
C ALA A 149 -10.77 6.91 -8.80
N ALA A 150 -12.00 6.75 -9.25
CA ALA A 150 -13.18 6.66 -8.37
C ALA A 150 -13.15 5.43 -7.43
N GLY A 151 -12.33 4.41 -7.76
CA GLY A 151 -12.08 3.27 -6.89
C GLY A 151 -11.23 3.62 -5.65
N CYS A 152 -10.43 4.70 -5.70
CA CYS A 152 -9.63 5.12 -4.55
C CYS A 152 -10.47 5.96 -3.58
N SER A 153 -10.65 5.49 -2.35
CA SER A 153 -11.48 6.12 -1.33
C SER A 153 -10.83 7.36 -0.74
N ARG A 154 -11.41 8.54 -1.03
CA ARG A 154 -10.97 9.83 -0.44
C ARG A 154 -11.21 9.89 1.06
N ASP A 155 -12.24 9.21 1.51
CA ASP A 155 -12.61 9.18 2.93
C ASP A 155 -11.59 8.36 3.74
N VAL A 156 -11.09 7.23 3.18
CA VAL A 156 -10.00 6.44 3.78
C VAL A 156 -8.72 7.27 3.85
N ILE A 157 -8.33 7.91 2.74
CA ILE A 157 -7.12 8.75 2.69
C ILE A 157 -7.20 9.88 3.74
N THR A 158 -8.34 10.55 3.85
CA THR A 158 -8.56 11.63 4.82
C THR A 158 -8.51 11.10 6.25
N LYS A 159 -9.25 10.03 6.54
CA LYS A 159 -9.25 9.37 7.85
C LYS A 159 -7.87 8.85 8.24
N GLY A 160 -7.11 8.32 7.27
CA GLY A 160 -5.75 7.87 7.48
C GLY A 160 -4.81 9.02 7.88
N ALA A 161 -4.90 10.17 7.21
CA ALA A 161 -4.16 11.37 7.61
C ALA A 161 -4.51 11.81 9.04
N GLU A 162 -5.80 11.81 9.39
CA GLU A 162 -6.27 12.13 10.75
C GLU A 162 -5.73 11.13 11.80
N MET A 163 -5.74 9.83 11.52
CA MET A 163 -5.19 8.80 12.40
C MET A 163 -3.68 8.97 12.66
N LEU A 164 -2.96 9.51 11.68
CA LEU A 164 -1.53 9.80 11.77
C LEU A 164 -1.24 11.15 12.43
N GLY A 165 -2.26 12.01 12.62
CA GLY A 165 -2.09 13.39 13.07
C GLY A 165 -1.42 14.28 12.00
N TRP A 166 -1.47 13.89 10.74
CA TRP A 166 -0.87 14.62 9.62
C TRP A 166 -1.89 15.46 8.86
N GLN A 167 -1.40 16.55 8.27
CA GLN A 167 -2.18 17.25 7.26
C GLN A 167 -2.25 16.40 5.97
N LEU A 168 -3.35 16.49 5.24
CA LEU A 168 -3.53 15.76 3.98
C LEU A 168 -2.41 16.06 2.96
N ASP A 169 -1.94 17.31 2.92
CA ASP A 169 -0.83 17.72 2.06
C ASP A 169 0.48 17.03 2.45
N GLU A 170 0.71 16.85 3.74
CA GLU A 170 1.87 16.13 4.27
C GLU A 170 1.83 14.66 3.89
N LEU A 171 0.67 14.00 4.04
CA LEU A 171 0.49 12.62 3.60
C LEU A 171 0.75 12.48 2.10
N MET A 172 0.20 13.38 1.27
CA MET A 172 0.41 13.37 -0.18
C MET A 172 1.88 13.56 -0.56
N ASP A 173 2.59 14.48 0.10
CA ASP A 173 4.00 14.74 -0.16
C ASP A 173 4.87 13.54 0.20
N LYS A 174 4.72 13.02 1.41
CA LYS A 174 5.46 11.84 1.88
C LYS A 174 5.21 10.60 1.00
N THR A 175 3.95 10.34 0.65
CA THR A 175 3.61 9.20 -0.22
C THR A 175 4.19 9.37 -1.63
N LEU A 176 4.17 10.59 -2.19
CA LEU A 176 4.79 10.87 -3.48
C LEU A 176 6.32 10.65 -3.44
N GLN A 177 7.00 11.11 -2.38
CA GLN A 177 8.44 10.89 -2.19
C GLN A 177 8.76 9.39 -2.07
N ALA A 178 7.96 8.64 -1.30
CA ALA A 178 8.09 7.21 -1.16
C ALA A 178 7.92 6.49 -2.51
N MET A 179 6.89 6.81 -3.29
CA MET A 179 6.68 6.23 -4.62
C MET A 179 7.84 6.54 -5.58
N ARG A 180 8.37 7.77 -5.56
CA ARG A 180 9.54 8.15 -6.36
C ARG A 180 10.77 7.31 -6.02
N SER A 181 10.98 7.01 -4.74
CA SER A 181 12.14 6.25 -4.30
C SER A 181 12.13 4.79 -4.77
N CYS A 182 10.94 4.21 -4.97
CA CYS A 182 10.80 2.80 -5.33
C CYS A 182 10.40 2.55 -6.81
N GLU A 183 10.02 3.58 -7.58
CA GLU A 183 9.49 3.43 -8.95
C GLU A 183 10.42 2.59 -9.87
N ALA A 184 11.74 2.84 -9.83
CA ALA A 184 12.70 2.10 -10.66
C ALA A 184 12.77 0.61 -10.26
N SER A 185 12.80 0.32 -8.96
CA SER A 185 12.82 -1.05 -8.44
C SER A 185 11.51 -1.79 -8.77
N VAL A 186 10.36 -1.12 -8.68
CA VAL A 186 9.07 -1.70 -9.09
C VAL A 186 9.09 -2.05 -10.58
N ALA A 187 9.60 -1.17 -11.43
CA ALA A 187 9.70 -1.42 -12.87
C ALA A 187 10.62 -2.64 -13.17
N GLU A 188 11.73 -2.79 -12.46
CA GLU A 188 12.61 -3.97 -12.60
C GLU A 188 11.90 -5.27 -12.19
N GLN A 189 11.14 -5.25 -11.10
CA GLN A 189 10.40 -6.41 -10.61
C GLN A 189 9.29 -6.83 -11.57
N MET A 190 8.66 -5.87 -12.25
CA MET A 190 7.61 -6.16 -13.24
C MET A 190 8.15 -6.78 -14.54
N ASN A 191 9.46 -6.66 -14.79
CA ASN A 191 10.12 -7.22 -15.98
C ASN A 191 10.73 -8.63 -15.73
N ASN A 192 10.73 -9.11 -14.47
CA ASN A 192 11.24 -10.42 -14.05
C ASN A 192 10.09 -11.36 -13.68
#